data_478af3e9c32f6d46b1efba00ac7297fa
#
_entry.id   478af3e9c32f6d46b1efba00ac7297fa
#
_cell.length_a   1.000
_cell.length_b   1.000
_cell.length_c   1.000
_cell.angle_alpha   90.00
_cell.angle_beta   90.00
_cell.angle_gamma   90.00
#
_symmetry.space_group_name_H-M   'P 1'
#
loop_
_entity.id
_entity.type
_entity.pdbx_description
1 polymer ?
#
loop_
_entity_poly.entity_id
_entity_poly.type
_entity_poly.pdbx_seq_one_letter_code
_entity_poly.pdbx_strand_id
1 'polypeptide(L)'
;MKYDKQVAGYVFLFYQCKWGALKDQGLPGICDLVVFEPYRRKGIATKLMDRAEALARRVNSKIYLDVCLNAEYGPAQRFYVLRGYVPDGAGVYYEEHVPEKGEICKNDDDLTLCLVKELL
;
A
#
# COMPACT_ATOMS: atom_id res chain seq x y z
N MET A 1 14.40 -7.29 1.89
CA MET A 1 14.61 -8.67 1.38
C MET A 1 15.89 -8.75 0.56
N LYS A 2 16.64 -9.81 0.72
CA LYS A 2 17.88 -10.01 -0.04
C LYS A 2 17.71 -11.10 -1.10
N TYR A 3 18.40 -10.92 -2.22
CA TYR A 3 18.49 -11.88 -3.30
C TYR A 3 19.95 -11.98 -3.69
N ASP A 4 20.51 -13.20 -3.70
CA ASP A 4 21.96 -13.42 -3.95
C ASP A 4 22.85 -12.55 -3.07
N LYS A 5 22.47 -12.42 -1.78
CA LYS A 5 23.20 -11.61 -0.78
C LYS A 5 23.17 -10.10 -1.05
N GLN A 6 22.33 -9.66 -2.01
CA GLN A 6 22.10 -8.24 -2.27
C GLN A 6 20.72 -7.83 -1.78
N VAL A 7 20.56 -6.57 -1.37
CA VAL A 7 19.24 -6.05 -1.03
C VAL A 7 18.46 -5.87 -2.32
N ALA A 8 17.39 -6.64 -2.49
CA ALA A 8 16.58 -6.64 -3.70
C ALA A 8 15.36 -5.73 -3.60
N GLY A 9 14.91 -5.45 -2.38
CA GLY A 9 13.75 -4.62 -2.15
C GLY A 9 13.40 -4.56 -0.68
N TYR A 10 12.39 -3.76 -0.36
CA TYR A 10 11.94 -3.59 1.02
C TYR A 10 10.46 -3.19 1.06
N VAL A 11 9.87 -3.38 2.23
CA VAL A 11 8.53 -2.88 2.54
C VAL A 11 8.55 -2.33 3.97
N PHE A 12 7.87 -1.21 4.18
CA PHE A 12 7.65 -0.68 5.52
C PHE A 12 6.25 -1.05 5.98
N LEU A 13 6.18 -1.76 7.09
CA LEU A 13 4.93 -2.07 7.78
C LEU A 13 4.93 -1.32 9.10
N PHE A 14 3.90 -0.53 9.33
CA PHE A 14 3.69 0.14 10.61
C PHE A 14 2.49 -0.51 11.30
N TYR A 15 2.69 -1.04 12.49
CA TYR A 15 1.60 -1.73 13.22
C TYR A 15 0.45 -0.81 13.59
N GLN A 16 0.75 0.46 13.82
CA GLN A 16 -0.25 1.52 14.03
C GLN A 16 0.11 2.66 13.10
N CYS A 17 -0.38 2.58 11.87
CA CYS A 17 0.03 3.52 10.84
C CYS A 17 -0.51 4.92 11.09
N LYS A 18 0.36 5.93 10.93
CA LYS A 18 0.05 7.33 11.17
C LYS A 18 -0.11 8.12 9.89
N TRP A 19 -0.14 7.45 8.73
CA TRP A 19 -0.23 8.08 7.43
C TRP A 19 -1.44 7.58 6.65
N GLY A 20 -1.91 8.43 5.73
CA GLY A 20 -2.94 8.07 4.79
C GLY A 20 -4.35 8.21 5.33
N ALA A 21 -5.31 7.72 4.55
CA ALA A 21 -6.73 7.94 4.80
C ALA A 21 -7.23 7.30 6.10
N LEU A 22 -6.61 6.21 6.54
CA LEU A 22 -7.01 5.51 7.77
C LEU A 22 -6.01 5.69 8.92
N LYS A 23 -5.27 6.80 8.88
CA LYS A 23 -4.30 7.11 9.93
C LYS A 23 -4.97 7.22 11.30
N ASP A 24 -4.20 6.90 12.33
CA ASP A 24 -4.62 7.05 13.75
C ASP A 24 -5.84 6.22 14.15
N GLN A 25 -6.16 5.17 13.38
CA GLN A 25 -7.23 4.25 13.73
C GLN A 25 -6.71 2.94 14.33
N GLY A 26 -5.42 2.88 14.66
CA GLY A 26 -4.82 1.69 15.24
C GLY A 26 -4.65 0.54 14.27
N LEU A 27 -4.70 0.79 12.96
CA LEU A 27 -4.59 -0.24 11.93
C LEU A 27 -3.17 -0.33 11.42
N PRO A 28 -2.69 -1.57 11.13
CA PRO A 28 -1.43 -1.71 10.42
C PRO A 28 -1.57 -1.20 8.99
N GLY A 29 -0.53 -0.53 8.52
CA GLY A 29 -0.50 0.02 7.18
C GLY A 29 0.83 -0.21 6.50
N ILE A 30 0.78 -0.39 5.19
CA ILE A 30 1.96 -0.50 4.34
C ILE A 30 2.33 0.88 3.85
N CYS A 31 3.58 1.27 4.08
CA CYS A 31 4.19 2.46 3.50
C CYS A 31 5.39 1.97 2.70
N ASP A 32 5.46 2.32 1.44
CA ASP A 32 6.57 1.96 0.55
C ASP A 32 6.81 0.46 0.40
N LEU A 33 6.42 -0.05 -0.73
CA LEU A 33 6.84 -1.35 -1.23
C LEU A 33 7.74 -1.10 -2.43
N VAL A 34 9.00 -1.45 -2.32
CA VAL A 34 10.00 -1.17 -3.36
C VAL A 34 10.76 -2.43 -3.70
N VAL A 35 10.80 -2.75 -4.99
CA VAL A 35 11.68 -3.80 -5.55
C VAL A 35 12.61 -3.11 -6.54
N PHE A 36 13.91 -3.22 -6.33
CA PHE A 36 14.89 -2.61 -7.22
C PHE A 36 14.85 -3.26 -8.61
N GLU A 37 15.03 -2.44 -9.65
CA GLU A 37 14.83 -2.85 -11.02
C GLU A 37 15.51 -4.17 -11.41
N PRO A 38 16.80 -4.43 -11.07
CA PRO A 38 17.44 -5.69 -11.44
C PRO A 38 16.78 -6.94 -10.86
N TYR A 39 15.94 -6.77 -9.84
CA TYR A 39 15.34 -7.89 -9.11
C TYR A 39 13.84 -8.02 -9.36
N ARG A 40 13.28 -7.22 -10.27
CA ARG A 40 11.86 -7.30 -10.60
C ARG A 40 11.54 -8.57 -11.37
N ARG A 41 10.27 -8.96 -11.36
CA ARG A 41 9.75 -10.17 -12.02
C ARG A 41 10.30 -11.48 -11.42
N LYS A 42 10.70 -11.45 -10.15
CA LYS A 42 11.21 -12.62 -9.42
C LYS A 42 10.32 -12.99 -8.23
N GLY A 43 9.13 -12.40 -8.13
CA GLY A 43 8.21 -12.68 -7.03
C GLY A 43 8.61 -12.03 -5.71
N ILE A 44 9.52 -11.07 -5.70
CA ILE A 44 10.01 -10.44 -4.47
C ILE A 44 8.92 -9.61 -3.80
N ALA A 45 8.15 -8.84 -4.57
CA ALA A 45 7.04 -8.06 -4.01
C ALA A 45 6.02 -8.97 -3.30
N THR A 46 5.70 -10.11 -3.91
CA THR A 46 4.80 -11.10 -3.32
C THR A 46 5.33 -11.61 -1.99
N LYS A 47 6.62 -11.96 -1.93
CA LYS A 47 7.24 -12.45 -0.70
C LYS A 47 7.29 -11.39 0.38
N LEU A 48 7.58 -10.14 0.02
CA LEU A 48 7.58 -9.03 0.96
C LEU A 48 6.19 -8.81 1.55
N MET A 49 5.17 -8.81 0.71
CA MET A 49 3.79 -8.65 1.18
C MET A 49 3.30 -9.84 1.98
N ASP A 50 3.69 -11.07 1.61
CA ASP A 50 3.38 -12.26 2.40
C ASP A 50 3.89 -12.09 3.84
N ARG A 51 5.11 -11.63 3.99
CA ARG A 51 5.72 -11.43 5.30
C ARG A 51 5.06 -10.29 6.06
N ALA A 52 4.82 -9.17 5.40
CA ALA A 52 4.19 -8.02 6.03
C ALA A 52 2.78 -8.35 6.53
N GLU A 53 1.99 -9.05 5.72
CA GLU A 53 0.64 -9.46 6.11
C GLU A 53 0.66 -10.48 7.24
N ALA A 54 1.61 -11.40 7.24
CA ALA A 54 1.76 -12.36 8.33
C ALA A 54 2.06 -11.65 9.66
N LEU A 55 2.90 -10.64 9.64
CA LEU A 55 3.21 -9.84 10.81
C LEU A 55 2.01 -9.00 11.26
N ALA A 56 1.33 -8.36 10.32
CA ALA A 56 0.15 -7.54 10.61
C ALA A 56 -0.98 -8.38 11.23
N ARG A 57 -1.14 -9.61 10.76
CA ARG A 57 -2.18 -10.53 11.27
C ARG A 57 -2.04 -10.80 12.77
N ARG A 58 -0.84 -10.66 13.31
CA ARG A 58 -0.60 -10.87 14.75
C ARG A 58 -1.22 -9.77 15.61
N VAL A 59 -1.50 -8.60 15.04
CA VAL A 59 -1.97 -7.44 15.80
C VAL A 59 -3.34 -6.94 15.36
N ASN A 60 -3.81 -7.31 14.17
CA ASN A 60 -5.10 -6.84 13.67
C ASN A 60 -5.63 -7.79 12.61
N SER A 61 -6.94 -7.72 12.37
CA SER A 61 -7.60 -8.49 11.31
C SER A 61 -7.62 -7.75 9.97
N LYS A 62 -7.12 -6.52 9.91
CA LYS A 62 -7.10 -5.69 8.70
C LYS A 62 -5.74 -5.05 8.50
N ILE A 63 -5.43 -4.77 7.25
CA ILE A 63 -4.26 -3.99 6.84
C ILE A 63 -4.70 -3.04 5.74
N TYR A 64 -4.09 -1.87 5.65
CA TYR A 64 -4.42 -0.92 4.59
C TYR A 64 -3.17 -0.33 3.95
N LEU A 65 -3.37 0.27 2.80
CA LEU A 65 -2.36 1.06 2.12
C LEU A 65 -3.05 2.14 1.29
N ASP A 66 -2.31 3.18 0.96
CA ASP A 66 -2.77 4.22 0.04
C ASP A 66 -1.92 4.11 -1.21
N VAL A 67 -2.57 3.89 -2.36
CA VAL A 67 -1.87 3.78 -3.64
C VAL A 67 -2.13 5.02 -4.48
N CYS A 68 -1.08 5.56 -5.08
CA CYS A 68 -1.21 6.71 -5.97
C CYS A 68 -1.99 6.32 -7.22
N LEU A 69 -2.69 7.28 -7.81
CA LEU A 69 -3.59 7.04 -8.93
C LEU A 69 -2.99 7.33 -10.29
N ASN A 70 -1.81 7.97 -10.36
CA ASN A 70 -1.19 8.25 -11.64
C ASN A 70 -0.68 6.97 -12.31
N ALA A 71 -0.44 7.06 -13.62
CA ALA A 71 -0.15 5.87 -14.43
C ALA A 71 1.14 5.14 -14.04
N GLU A 72 2.07 5.81 -13.39
CA GLU A 72 3.30 5.17 -12.91
C GLU A 72 3.00 4.06 -11.89
N TYR A 73 1.90 4.19 -11.16
CA TYR A 73 1.47 3.23 -10.15
C TYR A 73 0.48 2.20 -10.69
N GLY A 74 0.23 2.19 -12.01
CA GLY A 74 -0.68 1.21 -12.61
C GLY A 74 -0.33 -0.22 -12.26
N PRO A 75 0.92 -0.66 -12.43
CA PRO A 75 1.32 -2.02 -12.03
C PRO A 75 1.11 -2.30 -10.55
N ALA A 76 1.38 -1.33 -9.68
CA ALA A 76 1.17 -1.48 -8.24
C ALA A 76 -0.33 -1.60 -7.91
N GLN A 77 -1.16 -0.76 -8.51
CA GLN A 77 -2.61 -0.83 -8.36
C GLN A 77 -3.13 -2.22 -8.69
N ARG A 78 -2.71 -2.76 -9.84
CA ARG A 78 -3.10 -4.09 -10.27
C ARG A 78 -2.61 -5.17 -9.32
N PHE A 79 -1.37 -5.07 -8.87
CA PHE A 79 -0.77 -6.03 -7.94
C PHE A 79 -1.57 -6.13 -6.64
N TYR A 80 -1.92 -4.98 -6.04
CA TYR A 80 -2.67 -4.98 -4.79
C TYR A 80 -4.08 -5.53 -4.97
N VAL A 81 -4.77 -5.17 -6.04
CA VAL A 81 -6.11 -5.69 -6.32
C VAL A 81 -6.09 -7.21 -6.49
N LEU A 82 -5.14 -7.73 -7.27
CA LEU A 82 -5.01 -9.17 -7.47
C LEU A 82 -4.65 -9.90 -6.17
N ARG A 83 -4.04 -9.19 -5.23
CA ARG A 83 -3.70 -9.75 -3.93
C ARG A 83 -4.88 -9.71 -2.94
N GLY A 84 -5.98 -9.09 -3.31
CA GLY A 84 -7.19 -9.06 -2.49
C GLY A 84 -7.43 -7.74 -1.75
N TYR A 85 -6.65 -6.70 -2.05
CA TYR A 85 -6.92 -5.38 -1.52
C TYR A 85 -8.07 -4.76 -2.30
N VAL A 86 -9.00 -4.12 -1.59
CA VAL A 86 -10.15 -3.47 -2.20
C VAL A 86 -10.27 -2.03 -1.69
N PRO A 87 -10.86 -1.12 -2.48
CA PRO A 87 -11.08 0.24 -2.00
C PRO A 87 -11.88 0.28 -0.70
N ASP A 88 -11.54 1.22 0.17
CA ASP A 88 -12.21 1.37 1.46
C ASP A 88 -13.62 1.94 1.35
N GLY A 89 -14.02 2.43 0.18
CA GLY A 89 -15.36 3.00 -0.03
C GLY A 89 -15.48 4.48 0.26
N ALA A 90 -14.40 5.14 0.68
CA ALA A 90 -14.42 6.56 1.03
C ALA A 90 -14.03 7.49 -0.12
N GLY A 91 -13.61 6.95 -1.27
CA GLY A 91 -13.17 7.73 -2.41
C GLY A 91 -11.71 8.08 -2.34
N VAL A 92 -11.29 9.03 -3.18
CA VAL A 92 -9.89 9.44 -3.23
C VAL A 92 -9.52 10.33 -2.04
N TYR A 93 -8.23 10.37 -1.74
CA TYR A 93 -7.67 11.14 -0.64
C TYR A 93 -6.55 12.02 -1.19
N TYR A 94 -6.53 13.28 -0.80
CA TYR A 94 -5.55 14.25 -1.29
C TYR A 94 -5.15 15.20 -0.17
N GLU A 95 -3.87 15.25 0.15
CA GLU A 95 -3.34 16.20 1.14
C GLU A 95 -4.21 16.31 2.40
N GLU A 96 -4.38 15.23 3.13
CA GLU A 96 -5.05 15.18 4.43
C GLU A 96 -6.57 15.36 4.38
N HIS A 97 -7.22 15.28 3.20
CA HIS A 97 -8.66 15.37 3.13
C HIS A 97 -9.25 14.54 1.99
N VAL A 98 -10.54 14.29 2.06
CA VAL A 98 -11.29 13.67 0.96
C VAL A 98 -11.83 14.82 0.08
N PRO A 99 -11.35 14.95 -1.18
CA PRO A 99 -11.81 16.00 -2.06
C PRO A 99 -13.32 15.95 -2.29
N GLU A 100 -13.95 17.12 -2.35
CA GLU A 100 -15.34 17.20 -2.74
C GLU A 100 -15.52 16.96 -4.22
N LYS A 101 -16.69 16.50 -4.62
CA LYS A 101 -17.01 16.33 -6.04
C LYS A 101 -16.83 17.64 -6.79
N GLY A 102 -16.02 17.64 -7.84
CA GLY A 102 -15.73 18.85 -8.62
C GLY A 102 -14.50 19.62 -8.15
N GLU A 103 -13.92 19.24 -7.03
CA GLU A 103 -12.69 19.86 -6.54
C GLU A 103 -11.52 19.51 -7.48
N ILE A 104 -10.67 20.49 -7.76
CA ILE A 104 -9.50 20.28 -8.63
C ILE A 104 -8.35 19.78 -7.79
N CYS A 105 -7.79 18.63 -8.18
CA CYS A 105 -6.62 18.03 -7.53
C CYS A 105 -5.56 17.70 -8.57
N LYS A 106 -4.29 17.82 -8.18
CA LYS A 106 -3.19 17.39 -9.05
C LYS A 106 -3.09 15.88 -9.07
N ASN A 107 -2.82 15.32 -10.22
CA ASN A 107 -2.57 13.87 -10.35
C ASN A 107 -1.11 13.58 -10.04
N ASP A 108 -0.73 13.79 -8.79
CA ASP A 108 0.62 13.57 -8.27
C ASP A 108 0.60 12.49 -7.20
N ASP A 109 1.73 12.31 -6.50
CA ASP A 109 1.85 11.24 -5.50
C ASP A 109 1.06 11.49 -4.22
N ASP A 110 0.44 12.67 -4.08
CA ASP A 110 -0.43 12.96 -2.94
C ASP A 110 -1.89 12.58 -3.22
N LEU A 111 -2.23 12.28 -4.47
CA LEU A 111 -3.58 11.82 -4.83
C LEU A 111 -3.60 10.28 -4.76
N THR A 112 -4.32 9.75 -3.79
CA THR A 112 -4.29 8.32 -3.48
C THR A 112 -5.68 7.72 -3.34
N LEU A 113 -5.74 6.40 -3.45
CA LEU A 113 -6.91 5.60 -3.13
C LEU A 113 -6.52 4.64 -2.02
N CYS A 114 -7.28 4.62 -0.94
CA CYS A 114 -7.04 3.71 0.16
C CYS A 114 -7.61 2.34 -0.16
N LEU A 115 -6.76 1.32 -0.04
CA LEU A 115 -7.15 -0.07 -0.21
C LEU A 115 -7.00 -0.80 1.12
N VAL A 116 -7.94 -1.68 1.41
CA VAL A 116 -7.92 -2.49 2.63
C VAL A 116 -8.02 -3.96 2.29
N LYS A 117 -7.46 -4.78 3.18
CA LYS A 117 -7.53 -6.23 3.05
C LYS A 117 -7.83 -6.84 4.41
N GLU A 118 -8.75 -7.80 4.44
CA GLU A 118 -9.01 -8.62 5.62
C GLU A 118 -7.92 -9.69 5.74
N LEU A 119 -7.35 -9.81 6.94
CA LEU A 119 -6.30 -10.77 7.24
C LEU A 119 -6.90 -11.93 8.04
N LEU A 120 -7.32 -12.94 7.32
CA LEU A 120 -7.95 -14.11 7.95
C LEU A 120 -6.96 -15.23 8.20
#